data_633354594c9d65b7d60a0c7e2f64021b
#
_entry.id   633354594c9d65b7d60a0c7e2f64021b
#
_cell.length_a   1.000
_cell.length_b   1.000
_cell.length_c   1.000
_cell.angle_alpha   90.00
_cell.angle_beta   90.00
_cell.angle_gamma   90.00
#
_symmetry.space_group_name_H-M   'P 1'
#
loop_
_entity.id
_entity.type
_entity.pdbx_description
1 polymer ?
#
loop_
_entity_poly.entity_id
_entity_poly.type
_entity_poly.pdbx_seq_one_letter_code
_entity_poly.pdbx_strand_id
1 'polypeptide(L)'
;MFLSLDRTGQQLIRSVLDLYDWDWGSAEAEYKRAIALNPGYATVHHWYAWHLIVMGRNDEGIAELRKAESLDPLSLIISADLADALCIAHLYDESVRQSRKTLEMDPNFAIAHYQLGQAFAQKRTLDEAIGEFKRAIELSGNDDTFEANLAYAYATSGRKDEAIKIVNDLEDRQSQHSSTDASIAVVYLGLGDKDQAMIWLNKAYQARFNPSILVRPAFDSLRSDARFQDLLRRIGLLQIGAPNPLH
;
A
#
# COMPACT_ATOMS: atom_id res chain seq x y z
N MET A 1 -13.87 29.86 -8.81
CA MET A 1 -14.62 29.17 -9.89
C MET A 1 -14.55 27.69 -9.57
N PHE A 2 -15.50 27.17 -8.80
CA PHE A 2 -15.62 25.75 -8.51
C PHE A 2 -16.07 25.09 -9.81
N LEU A 3 -15.19 24.31 -10.44
CA LEU A 3 -15.59 23.40 -11.51
C LEU A 3 -16.65 22.48 -10.89
N SER A 4 -17.89 22.55 -11.39
CA SER A 4 -18.92 21.60 -11.02
C SER A 4 -18.45 20.23 -11.50
N LEU A 5 -18.01 19.39 -10.56
CA LEU A 5 -17.72 17.99 -10.85
C LEU A 5 -18.96 17.38 -11.51
N ASP A 6 -18.74 16.59 -12.54
CA ASP A 6 -19.80 15.79 -13.12
C ASP A 6 -20.30 14.74 -12.08
N ARG A 7 -21.37 14.04 -12.39
CA ARG A 7 -21.95 13.05 -11.48
C ARG A 7 -20.94 11.94 -11.13
N THR A 8 -20.08 11.55 -12.06
CA THR A 8 -19.04 10.54 -11.84
C THR A 8 -18.00 11.01 -10.81
N GLY A 9 -17.52 12.24 -10.95
CA GLY A 9 -16.58 12.83 -10.01
C GLY A 9 -17.16 13.01 -8.60
N GLN A 10 -18.45 13.37 -8.50
CA GLN A 10 -19.15 13.46 -7.21
C GLN A 10 -19.25 12.10 -6.51
N GLN A 11 -19.58 11.04 -7.24
CA GLN A 11 -19.65 9.68 -6.70
C GLN A 11 -18.27 9.19 -6.26
N LEU A 12 -17.21 9.47 -7.04
CA LEU A 12 -15.85 9.10 -6.69
C LEU A 12 -15.39 9.77 -5.39
N ILE A 13 -15.67 11.06 -5.20
CA ILE A 13 -15.34 11.76 -3.94
C ILE A 13 -16.06 11.11 -2.76
N ARG A 14 -17.33 10.78 -2.93
CA ARG A 14 -18.12 10.14 -1.87
C ARG A 14 -17.54 8.78 -1.47
N SER A 15 -17.19 7.94 -2.44
CA SER A 15 -16.59 6.64 -2.17
C SER A 15 -15.24 6.74 -1.43
N VAL A 16 -14.45 7.78 -1.72
CA VAL A 16 -13.19 8.04 -1.00
C VAL A 16 -13.46 8.47 0.45
N LEU A 17 -14.46 9.30 0.70
CA LEU A 17 -14.84 9.71 2.06
C LEU A 17 -15.33 8.50 2.88
N ASP A 18 -16.18 7.66 2.28
CA ASP A 18 -16.68 6.44 2.92
C ASP A 18 -15.52 5.46 3.27
N LEU A 19 -14.46 5.42 2.44
CA LEU A 19 -13.24 4.66 2.70
C LEU A 19 -12.50 5.15 3.96
N TYR A 20 -12.40 6.47 4.17
CA TYR A 20 -11.77 7.06 5.36
C TYR A 20 -12.62 6.86 6.62
N ASP A 21 -13.93 6.78 6.49
CA ASP A 21 -14.85 6.47 7.58
C ASP A 21 -14.98 4.97 7.85
N TRP A 22 -14.32 4.14 7.00
CA TRP A 22 -14.36 2.67 7.03
C TRP A 22 -15.78 2.10 6.78
N ASP A 23 -16.58 2.83 6.03
CA ASP A 23 -17.87 2.33 5.51
C ASP A 23 -17.66 1.66 4.15
N TRP A 24 -17.14 0.43 4.21
CA TRP A 24 -16.75 -0.34 3.03
C TRP A 24 -17.92 -0.62 2.08
N GLY A 25 -19.12 -0.84 2.63
CA GLY A 25 -20.32 -1.15 1.84
C GLY A 25 -20.80 0.05 1.03
N SER A 26 -20.87 1.22 1.65
CA SER A 26 -21.24 2.46 0.97
C SER A 26 -20.20 2.83 -0.08
N ALA A 27 -18.90 2.71 0.23
CA ALA A 27 -17.82 2.97 -0.71
C ALA A 27 -17.97 2.08 -1.97
N GLU A 28 -18.16 0.77 -1.82
CA GLU A 28 -18.31 -0.13 -2.97
C GLU A 28 -19.53 0.21 -3.84
N ALA A 29 -20.66 0.56 -3.21
CA ALA A 29 -21.86 0.96 -3.94
C ALA A 29 -21.63 2.22 -4.79
N GLU A 30 -20.89 3.22 -4.25
CA GLU A 30 -20.60 4.45 -4.97
C GLU A 30 -19.59 4.24 -6.10
N TYR A 31 -18.56 3.36 -5.93
CA TYR A 31 -17.66 2.98 -7.04
C TYR A 31 -18.43 2.32 -8.19
N LYS A 32 -19.28 1.34 -7.89
CA LYS A 32 -20.11 0.66 -8.92
C LYS A 32 -21.04 1.63 -9.64
N ARG A 33 -21.60 2.60 -8.90
CA ARG A 33 -22.44 3.64 -9.48
C ARG A 33 -21.64 4.58 -10.40
N ALA A 34 -20.42 4.97 -9.99
CA ALA A 34 -19.54 5.80 -10.81
C ALA A 34 -19.12 5.09 -12.10
N ILE A 35 -18.80 3.79 -12.04
CA ILE A 35 -18.48 2.96 -13.21
C ILE A 35 -19.69 2.86 -14.15
N ALA A 36 -20.90 2.68 -13.61
CA ALA A 36 -22.11 2.62 -14.42
C ALA A 36 -22.41 3.95 -15.16
N LEU A 37 -22.05 5.09 -14.56
CA LEU A 37 -22.19 6.42 -15.16
C LEU A 37 -21.16 6.68 -16.26
N ASN A 38 -19.91 6.25 -16.06
CA ASN A 38 -18.82 6.43 -17.02
C ASN A 38 -17.84 5.25 -16.99
N PRO A 39 -18.13 4.16 -17.74
CA PRO A 39 -17.30 2.96 -17.75
C PRO A 39 -15.94 3.14 -18.45
N GLY A 40 -15.71 4.27 -19.12
CA GLY A 40 -14.45 4.65 -19.75
C GLY A 40 -13.55 5.52 -18.86
N TYR A 41 -13.93 5.82 -17.63
CA TYR A 41 -13.16 6.69 -16.76
C TYR A 41 -12.12 5.91 -15.96
N ALA A 42 -10.87 5.93 -16.41
CA ALA A 42 -9.75 5.15 -15.82
C ALA A 42 -9.64 5.32 -14.31
N THR A 43 -9.80 6.55 -13.79
CA THR A 43 -9.64 6.87 -12.38
C THR A 43 -10.63 6.12 -11.48
N VAL A 44 -11.88 5.91 -11.90
CA VAL A 44 -12.84 5.17 -11.06
C VAL A 44 -12.48 3.68 -10.97
N HIS A 45 -12.02 3.07 -12.05
CA HIS A 45 -11.51 1.70 -12.05
C HIS A 45 -10.28 1.57 -11.16
N HIS A 46 -9.36 2.53 -11.21
CA HIS A 46 -8.17 2.60 -10.36
C HIS A 46 -8.54 2.67 -8.85
N TRP A 47 -9.43 3.56 -8.45
CA TRP A 47 -9.84 3.68 -7.05
C TRP A 47 -10.68 2.48 -6.56
N TYR A 48 -11.55 1.96 -7.42
CA TYR A 48 -12.32 0.75 -7.09
C TYR A 48 -11.41 -0.47 -6.91
N ALA A 49 -10.36 -0.58 -7.70
CA ALA A 49 -9.35 -1.63 -7.54
C ALA A 49 -8.71 -1.60 -6.14
N TRP A 50 -8.34 -0.42 -5.66
CA TRP A 50 -7.79 -0.29 -4.30
C TRP A 50 -8.78 -0.68 -3.22
N HIS A 51 -10.04 -0.31 -3.36
CA HIS A 51 -11.10 -0.79 -2.47
C HIS A 51 -11.15 -2.33 -2.44
N LEU A 52 -11.16 -2.97 -3.60
CA LEU A 52 -11.19 -4.44 -3.71
C LEU A 52 -9.97 -5.10 -3.07
N ILE A 53 -8.77 -4.55 -3.28
CA ILE A 53 -7.52 -5.04 -2.70
C ILE A 53 -7.55 -4.93 -1.17
N VAL A 54 -7.98 -3.80 -0.64
CA VAL A 54 -8.14 -3.60 0.82
C VAL A 54 -9.15 -4.58 1.40
N MET A 55 -10.18 -4.96 0.64
CA MET A 55 -11.16 -5.99 1.01
C MET A 55 -10.65 -7.43 0.80
N GLY A 56 -9.38 -7.64 0.41
CA GLY A 56 -8.80 -8.97 0.16
C GLY A 56 -9.23 -9.62 -1.16
N ARG A 57 -9.92 -8.88 -2.04
CA ARG A 57 -10.39 -9.35 -3.35
C ARG A 57 -9.33 -9.04 -4.43
N ASN A 58 -8.13 -9.60 -4.26
CA ASN A 58 -6.96 -9.22 -5.05
C ASN A 58 -7.14 -9.46 -6.55
N ASP A 59 -7.70 -10.59 -6.97
CA ASP A 59 -7.90 -10.90 -8.40
C ASP A 59 -8.81 -9.89 -9.08
N GLU A 60 -9.89 -9.50 -8.41
CA GLU A 60 -10.82 -8.49 -8.91
C GLU A 60 -10.15 -7.10 -8.96
N GLY A 61 -9.40 -6.74 -7.92
CA GLY A 61 -8.65 -5.48 -7.87
C GLY A 61 -7.61 -5.39 -9.00
N ILE A 62 -6.84 -6.45 -9.24
CA ILE A 62 -5.89 -6.52 -10.35
C ILE A 62 -6.61 -6.41 -11.70
N ALA A 63 -7.78 -7.03 -11.87
CA ALA A 63 -8.55 -6.92 -13.09
C ALA A 63 -9.02 -5.47 -13.34
N GLU A 64 -9.47 -4.76 -12.31
CA GLU A 64 -9.86 -3.35 -12.40
C GLU A 64 -8.65 -2.45 -12.69
N LEU A 65 -7.46 -2.70 -12.11
CA LEU A 65 -6.23 -1.96 -12.44
C LEU A 65 -5.79 -2.20 -13.89
N ARG A 66 -5.86 -3.43 -14.39
CA ARG A 66 -5.60 -3.72 -15.81
C ARG A 66 -6.60 -3.00 -16.73
N LYS A 67 -7.87 -2.90 -16.30
CA LYS A 67 -8.86 -2.11 -17.01
C LYS A 67 -8.50 -0.63 -17.01
N ALA A 68 -8.14 -0.06 -15.87
CA ALA A 68 -7.69 1.33 -15.75
C ALA A 68 -6.46 1.59 -16.63
N GLU A 69 -5.44 0.73 -16.62
CA GLU A 69 -4.26 0.83 -17.49
C GLU A 69 -4.63 0.77 -18.97
N SER A 70 -5.60 -0.05 -19.37
CA SER A 70 -6.07 -0.10 -20.76
C SER A 70 -6.77 1.19 -21.22
N LEU A 71 -7.40 1.91 -20.29
CA LEU A 71 -8.09 3.17 -20.53
C LEU A 71 -7.14 4.38 -20.50
N ASP A 72 -6.10 4.32 -19.69
CA ASP A 72 -5.05 5.34 -19.59
C ASP A 72 -3.66 4.69 -19.53
N PRO A 73 -3.13 4.24 -20.69
CA PRO A 73 -1.87 3.47 -20.75
C PRO A 73 -0.61 4.30 -20.46
N LEU A 74 -0.72 5.62 -20.41
CA LEU A 74 0.39 6.52 -20.09
C LEU A 74 0.41 6.96 -18.62
N SER A 75 -0.55 6.54 -17.83
CA SER A 75 -0.61 6.87 -16.40
C SER A 75 0.45 6.08 -15.62
N LEU A 76 1.50 6.76 -15.19
CA LEU A 76 2.56 6.18 -14.36
C LEU A 76 2.01 5.65 -13.03
N ILE A 77 1.05 6.35 -12.43
CA ILE A 77 0.49 5.95 -11.14
C ILE A 77 -0.36 4.68 -11.25
N ILE A 78 -1.19 4.54 -12.29
CA ILE A 78 -1.98 3.32 -12.51
C ILE A 78 -1.04 2.13 -12.77
N SER A 79 0.00 2.33 -13.57
CA SER A 79 0.99 1.30 -13.87
C SER A 79 1.77 0.86 -12.61
N ALA A 80 2.18 1.81 -11.76
CA ALA A 80 2.86 1.52 -10.49
C ALA A 80 1.92 0.83 -9.49
N ASP A 81 0.66 1.27 -9.40
CA ASP A 81 -0.32 0.67 -8.50
C ASP A 81 -0.72 -0.75 -8.93
N LEU A 82 -0.66 -1.06 -10.22
CA LEU A 82 -0.79 -2.44 -10.69
C LEU A 82 0.40 -3.29 -10.20
N ALA A 83 1.62 -2.76 -10.19
CA ALA A 83 2.78 -3.46 -9.63
C ALA A 83 2.63 -3.70 -8.13
N ASP A 84 2.11 -2.72 -7.38
CA ASP A 84 1.83 -2.87 -5.94
C ASP A 84 0.77 -3.94 -5.68
N ALA A 85 -0.34 -3.90 -6.40
CA ALA A 85 -1.41 -4.89 -6.29
C ALA A 85 -0.91 -6.33 -6.57
N LEU A 86 -0.05 -6.49 -7.58
CA LEU A 86 0.61 -7.77 -7.87
C LEU A 86 1.53 -8.22 -6.73
N CYS A 87 2.26 -7.29 -6.10
CA CYS A 87 3.08 -7.58 -4.92
C CYS A 87 2.21 -8.03 -3.73
N ILE A 88 1.11 -7.34 -3.45
CA ILE A 88 0.14 -7.69 -2.41
C ILE A 88 -0.47 -9.08 -2.65
N ALA A 89 -0.73 -9.42 -3.91
CA ALA A 89 -1.22 -10.75 -4.31
C ALA A 89 -0.12 -11.83 -4.36
N HIS A 90 1.09 -11.55 -3.88
CA HIS A 90 2.27 -12.44 -3.89
C HIS A 90 2.75 -12.84 -5.31
N LEU A 91 2.32 -12.14 -6.35
CA LEU A 91 2.75 -12.32 -7.74
C LEU A 91 4.04 -11.51 -8.01
N TYR A 92 5.08 -11.78 -7.24
CA TYR A 92 6.29 -10.95 -7.17
C TYR A 92 7.02 -10.78 -8.51
N ASP A 93 7.09 -11.84 -9.33
CA ASP A 93 7.72 -11.75 -10.65
C ASP A 93 6.95 -10.86 -11.62
N GLU A 94 5.62 -10.86 -11.53
CA GLU A 94 4.78 -9.95 -12.31
C GLU A 94 4.92 -8.51 -11.81
N SER A 95 4.96 -8.31 -10.50
CA SER A 95 5.20 -7.01 -9.87
C SER A 95 6.53 -6.40 -10.35
N VAL A 96 7.63 -7.18 -10.36
CA VAL A 96 8.93 -6.74 -10.89
C VAL A 96 8.82 -6.33 -12.37
N ARG A 97 8.16 -7.13 -13.20
CA ARG A 97 7.99 -6.81 -14.64
C ARG A 97 7.19 -5.53 -14.83
N GLN A 98 6.10 -5.35 -14.06
CA GLN A 98 5.25 -4.17 -14.16
C GLN A 98 5.97 -2.90 -13.67
N SER A 99 6.71 -2.98 -12.55
CA SER A 99 7.52 -1.85 -12.06
C SER A 99 8.57 -1.42 -13.09
N ARG A 100 9.26 -2.39 -13.71
CA ARG A 100 10.23 -2.10 -14.78
C ARG A 100 9.58 -1.44 -16.00
N LYS A 101 8.39 -1.90 -16.42
CA LYS A 101 7.60 -1.26 -17.47
C LYS A 101 7.30 0.21 -17.14
N THR A 102 6.94 0.51 -15.89
CA THR A 102 6.72 1.89 -15.45
C THR A 102 8.01 2.72 -15.53
N LEU A 103 9.16 2.15 -15.15
CA LEU A 103 10.47 2.81 -15.22
C LEU A 103 11.00 2.97 -16.66
N GLU A 104 10.53 2.16 -17.62
CA GLU A 104 10.78 2.40 -19.05
C GLU A 104 10.05 3.66 -19.55
N MET A 105 8.90 3.99 -18.97
CA MET A 105 8.16 5.22 -19.29
C MET A 105 8.77 6.45 -18.62
N ASP A 106 9.15 6.33 -17.33
CA ASP A 106 9.87 7.38 -16.58
C ASP A 106 10.89 6.76 -15.61
N PRO A 107 12.19 6.79 -15.92
CA PRO A 107 13.24 6.26 -15.06
C PRO A 107 13.44 7.01 -13.72
N ASN A 108 12.76 8.13 -13.51
CA ASN A 108 12.83 8.91 -12.28
C ASN A 108 11.52 8.88 -11.48
N PHE A 109 10.59 7.99 -11.81
CA PHE A 109 9.35 7.88 -11.08
C PHE A 109 9.57 7.13 -9.75
N ALA A 110 9.69 7.88 -8.65
CA ALA A 110 10.04 7.39 -7.31
C ALA A 110 9.16 6.23 -6.84
N ILE A 111 7.84 6.28 -7.11
CA ILE A 111 6.89 5.26 -6.70
C ILE A 111 7.21 3.92 -7.37
N ALA A 112 7.62 3.89 -8.65
CA ALA A 112 7.97 2.65 -9.34
C ALA A 112 9.25 2.01 -8.78
N HIS A 113 10.25 2.82 -8.39
CA HIS A 113 11.42 2.33 -7.64
C HIS A 113 11.01 1.73 -6.29
N TYR A 114 10.13 2.41 -5.56
CA TYR A 114 9.61 1.91 -4.29
C TYR A 114 8.88 0.56 -4.47
N GLN A 115 8.00 0.40 -5.47
CA GLN A 115 7.29 -0.85 -5.74
C GLN A 115 8.25 -1.97 -6.16
N LEU A 116 9.26 -1.64 -6.98
CA LEU A 116 10.30 -2.59 -7.37
C LEU A 116 11.09 -3.07 -6.15
N GLY A 117 11.44 -2.14 -5.25
CA GLY A 117 12.10 -2.45 -3.98
C GLY A 117 11.26 -3.38 -3.09
N GLN A 118 9.95 -3.14 -3.00
CA GLN A 118 9.04 -4.03 -2.27
C GLN A 118 9.02 -5.45 -2.85
N ALA A 119 8.88 -5.58 -4.16
CA ALA A 119 8.88 -6.89 -4.82
C ALA A 119 10.21 -7.64 -4.59
N PHE A 120 11.35 -6.96 -4.69
CA PHE A 120 12.66 -7.55 -4.38
C PHE A 120 12.80 -7.95 -2.91
N ALA A 121 12.30 -7.15 -1.97
CA ALA A 121 12.32 -7.49 -0.54
C ALA A 121 11.56 -8.79 -0.26
N GLN A 122 10.40 -8.98 -0.89
CA GLN A 122 9.61 -10.22 -0.76
C GLN A 122 10.28 -11.41 -1.44
N LYS A 123 11.00 -11.20 -2.53
CA LYS A 123 11.82 -12.22 -3.20
C LYS A 123 13.12 -12.53 -2.45
N ARG A 124 13.39 -11.85 -1.35
CA ARG A 124 14.63 -11.98 -0.57
C ARG A 124 15.91 -11.55 -1.32
N THR A 125 15.78 -10.80 -2.39
CA THR A 125 16.91 -10.12 -3.06
C THR A 125 17.11 -8.75 -2.40
N LEU A 126 17.66 -8.78 -1.17
CA LEU A 126 17.62 -7.63 -0.26
C LEU A 126 18.58 -6.51 -0.67
N ASP A 127 19.68 -6.81 -1.33
CA ASP A 127 20.61 -5.76 -1.81
C ASP A 127 19.99 -4.95 -2.94
N GLU A 128 19.28 -5.61 -3.86
CA GLU A 128 18.50 -4.95 -4.90
C GLU A 128 17.36 -4.12 -4.30
N ALA A 129 16.63 -4.67 -3.32
CA ALA A 129 15.57 -3.94 -2.63
C ALA A 129 16.11 -2.64 -1.97
N ILE A 130 17.23 -2.72 -1.27
CA ILE A 130 17.91 -1.58 -0.63
C ILE A 130 18.31 -0.54 -1.68
N GLY A 131 18.83 -0.97 -2.83
CA GLY A 131 19.19 -0.07 -3.93
C GLY A 131 17.98 0.71 -4.45
N GLU A 132 16.87 0.02 -4.70
CA GLU A 132 15.65 0.63 -5.22
C GLU A 132 14.97 1.55 -4.20
N PHE A 133 14.92 1.19 -2.91
CA PHE A 133 14.39 2.08 -1.88
C PHE A 133 15.24 3.35 -1.71
N LYS A 134 16.56 3.25 -1.76
CA LYS A 134 17.43 4.43 -1.75
C LYS A 134 17.15 5.33 -2.93
N ARG A 135 16.99 4.75 -4.13
CA ARG A 135 16.66 5.53 -5.32
C ARG A 135 15.31 6.22 -5.20
N ALA A 136 14.30 5.54 -4.65
CA ALA A 136 13.00 6.15 -4.38
C ALA A 136 13.11 7.36 -3.43
N ILE A 137 13.89 7.24 -2.34
CA ILE A 137 14.13 8.30 -1.37
C ILE A 137 14.88 9.49 -2.00
N GLU A 138 15.91 9.22 -2.81
CA GLU A 138 16.64 10.28 -3.54
C GLU A 138 15.73 11.11 -4.46
N LEU A 139 14.75 10.46 -5.09
CA LEU A 139 13.85 11.10 -6.07
C LEU A 139 12.68 11.83 -5.39
N SER A 140 12.18 11.35 -4.26
CA SER A 140 11.00 11.92 -3.59
C SER A 140 11.34 12.88 -2.44
N GLY A 141 12.59 12.86 -1.95
CA GLY A 141 12.95 13.44 -0.68
C GLY A 141 12.58 12.51 0.48
N ASN A 142 12.48 13.07 1.68
CA ASN A 142 12.19 12.30 2.89
C ASN A 142 10.71 11.86 2.91
N ASP A 143 10.44 10.63 2.46
CA ASP A 143 9.15 9.96 2.58
C ASP A 143 9.25 8.87 3.65
N ASP A 144 8.50 9.03 4.73
CA ASP A 144 8.54 8.11 5.89
C ASP A 144 8.20 6.67 5.50
N THR A 145 7.35 6.46 4.48
CA THR A 145 6.99 5.13 3.99
C THR A 145 8.16 4.47 3.28
N PHE A 146 8.89 5.22 2.45
CA PHE A 146 10.05 4.70 1.71
C PHE A 146 11.20 4.40 2.67
N GLU A 147 11.46 5.29 3.62
CA GLU A 147 12.47 5.09 4.66
C GLU A 147 12.16 3.88 5.55
N ALA A 148 10.91 3.69 5.97
CA ALA A 148 10.49 2.54 6.75
C ALA A 148 10.69 1.22 6.00
N ASN A 149 10.43 1.17 4.69
CA ASN A 149 10.66 -0.01 3.88
C ASN A 149 12.17 -0.27 3.63
N LEU A 150 12.98 0.77 3.51
CA LEU A 150 14.45 0.65 3.53
C LEU A 150 14.92 0.05 4.86
N ALA A 151 14.41 0.53 5.99
CA ALA A 151 14.74 0.00 7.31
C ALA A 151 14.27 -1.46 7.47
N TYR A 152 13.09 -1.81 6.96
CA TYR A 152 12.61 -3.20 6.90
C TYR A 152 13.59 -4.09 6.11
N ALA A 153 14.06 -3.64 4.96
CA ALA A 153 15.03 -4.38 4.15
C ALA A 153 16.39 -4.51 4.88
N TYR A 154 16.86 -3.47 5.55
CA TYR A 154 18.06 -3.55 6.41
C TYR A 154 17.89 -4.56 7.55
N ALA A 155 16.80 -4.49 8.29
CA ALA A 155 16.51 -5.40 9.39
C ALA A 155 16.49 -6.87 8.93
N THR A 156 15.80 -7.14 7.82
CA THR A 156 15.66 -8.49 7.27
C THR A 156 16.94 -9.03 6.63
N SER A 157 17.87 -8.15 6.20
CA SER A 157 19.21 -8.51 5.72
C SER A 157 20.24 -8.69 6.85
N GLY A 158 19.83 -8.49 8.12
CA GLY A 158 20.71 -8.58 9.28
C GLY A 158 21.42 -7.27 9.65
N ARG A 159 21.21 -6.20 8.91
CA ARG A 159 21.78 -4.87 9.12
C ARG A 159 20.94 -4.08 10.13
N LYS A 160 20.83 -4.62 11.36
CA LYS A 160 19.91 -4.12 12.39
C LYS A 160 20.25 -2.70 12.86
N ASP A 161 21.54 -2.35 12.93
CA ASP A 161 21.95 -1.02 13.41
C ASP A 161 21.46 0.09 12.47
N GLU A 162 21.50 -0.13 11.15
CA GLU A 162 20.98 0.81 10.17
C GLU A 162 19.45 0.92 10.27
N ALA A 163 18.76 -0.20 10.50
CA ALA A 163 17.30 -0.19 10.69
C ALA A 163 16.90 0.57 11.97
N ILE A 164 17.64 0.35 13.09
CA ILE A 164 17.40 1.03 14.37
C ILE A 164 17.63 2.54 14.23
N LYS A 165 18.65 2.96 13.48
CA LYS A 165 18.87 4.39 13.22
C LYS A 165 17.67 5.03 12.54
N ILE A 166 17.16 4.39 11.47
CA ILE A 166 16.02 4.94 10.72
C ILE A 166 14.76 4.96 11.60
N VAL A 167 14.48 3.93 12.39
CA VAL A 167 13.27 3.92 13.22
C VAL A 167 13.33 5.00 14.29
N ASN A 168 14.50 5.25 14.92
CA ASN A 168 14.67 6.33 15.88
C ASN A 168 14.41 7.71 15.22
N ASP A 169 14.94 7.92 14.00
CA ASP A 169 14.72 9.15 13.25
C ASP A 169 13.23 9.33 12.88
N LEU A 170 12.50 8.23 12.58
CA LEU A 170 11.07 8.24 12.31
C LEU A 170 10.26 8.54 13.58
N GLU A 171 10.64 7.96 14.73
CA GLU A 171 10.00 8.20 16.02
C GLU A 171 10.16 9.65 16.47
N ASP A 172 11.33 10.24 16.26
CA ASP A 172 11.59 11.65 16.58
C ASP A 172 10.73 12.60 15.71
N ARG A 173 10.50 12.25 14.44
CA ARG A 173 9.64 13.01 13.52
C ARG A 173 8.14 12.78 13.72
N GLN A 174 7.74 11.63 14.26
CA GLN A 174 6.33 11.24 14.48
C GLN A 174 5.55 12.24 15.32
N SER A 175 6.19 12.95 16.26
CA SER A 175 5.56 13.99 17.05
C SER A 175 4.91 15.12 16.21
N GLN A 176 5.24 15.19 14.92
CA GLN A 176 4.75 16.21 13.98
C GLN A 176 3.73 15.63 12.95
N HIS A 177 3.71 14.29 12.72
CA HIS A 177 2.85 13.68 11.70
C HIS A 177 2.36 12.27 12.11
N SER A 178 1.07 12.12 12.34
CA SER A 178 0.44 10.84 12.74
C SER A 178 0.45 9.75 11.65
N SER A 179 0.71 10.10 10.38
CA SER A 179 0.81 9.12 9.27
C SER A 179 2.02 8.20 9.38
N THR A 180 3.04 8.60 10.15
CA THR A 180 4.29 7.86 10.35
C THR A 180 4.12 6.60 11.21
N ASP A 181 3.09 6.54 12.06
CA ASP A 181 2.89 5.44 13.02
C ASP A 181 2.85 4.05 12.37
N ALA A 182 2.10 3.91 11.27
CA ALA A 182 2.00 2.63 10.56
C ALA A 182 3.32 2.26 9.84
N SER A 183 4.08 3.25 9.38
CA SER A 183 5.40 3.07 8.78
C SER A 183 6.41 2.58 9.81
N ILE A 184 6.39 3.11 11.04
CA ILE A 184 7.24 2.63 12.16
C ILE A 184 6.91 1.17 12.48
N ALA A 185 5.63 0.77 12.46
CA ALA A 185 5.24 -0.63 12.66
C ALA A 185 5.91 -1.58 11.64
N VAL A 186 6.05 -1.17 10.37
CA VAL A 186 6.75 -1.96 9.34
C VAL A 186 8.21 -2.21 9.73
N VAL A 187 8.92 -1.20 10.27
CA VAL A 187 10.32 -1.38 10.69
C VAL A 187 10.41 -2.40 11.81
N TYR A 188 9.54 -2.32 12.82
CA TYR A 188 9.54 -3.28 13.93
C TYR A 188 9.21 -4.71 13.46
N LEU A 189 8.37 -4.88 12.43
CA LEU A 189 8.16 -6.20 11.80
C LEU A 189 9.44 -6.73 11.17
N GLY A 190 10.21 -5.89 10.50
CA GLY A 190 11.53 -6.25 9.96
C GLY A 190 12.53 -6.67 11.06
N LEU A 191 12.51 -5.98 12.20
CA LEU A 191 13.32 -6.30 13.37
C LEU A 191 12.85 -7.57 14.11
N GLY A 192 11.66 -8.08 13.80
CA GLY A 192 11.04 -9.25 14.44
C GLY A 192 10.30 -8.92 15.74
N ASP A 193 10.15 -7.65 16.08
CA ASP A 193 9.45 -7.19 17.28
C ASP A 193 7.96 -6.93 17.01
N LYS A 194 7.17 -8.00 17.08
CA LYS A 194 5.72 -7.93 16.86
C LYS A 194 4.99 -7.10 17.93
N ASP A 195 5.53 -7.04 19.15
CA ASP A 195 4.90 -6.30 20.23
C ASP A 195 4.99 -4.80 19.99
N GLN A 196 6.18 -4.31 19.63
CA GLN A 196 6.33 -2.92 19.22
C GLN A 196 5.52 -2.60 17.96
N ALA A 197 5.51 -3.47 16.97
CA ALA A 197 4.69 -3.26 15.77
C ALA A 197 3.20 -3.10 16.13
N MET A 198 2.66 -3.91 17.05
CA MET A 198 1.27 -3.80 17.49
C MET A 198 0.99 -2.53 18.30
N ILE A 199 1.96 -2.04 19.10
CA ILE A 199 1.84 -0.76 19.80
C ILE A 199 1.68 0.38 18.79
N TRP A 200 2.54 0.43 17.76
CA TRP A 200 2.48 1.45 16.73
C TRP A 200 1.23 1.35 15.83
N LEU A 201 0.78 0.14 15.50
CA LEU A 201 -0.49 -0.05 14.80
C LEU A 201 -1.70 0.44 15.60
N ASN A 202 -1.71 0.27 16.92
CA ASN A 202 -2.78 0.83 17.74
C ASN A 202 -2.74 2.36 17.80
N LYS A 203 -1.56 3.00 17.80
CA LYS A 203 -1.44 4.45 17.66
C LYS A 203 -2.00 4.91 16.31
N ALA A 204 -1.59 4.26 15.21
CA ALA A 204 -2.11 4.55 13.87
C ALA A 204 -3.64 4.41 13.80
N TYR A 205 -4.22 3.38 14.43
CA TYR A 205 -5.67 3.21 14.52
C TYR A 205 -6.35 4.39 15.22
N GLN A 206 -5.81 4.88 16.35
CA GLN A 206 -6.35 6.04 17.05
C GLN A 206 -6.28 7.32 16.19
N ALA A 207 -5.27 7.44 15.35
CA ALA A 207 -5.08 8.54 14.41
C ALA A 207 -5.90 8.41 13.11
N ARG A 208 -6.74 7.38 12.97
CA ARG A 208 -7.54 7.14 11.75
C ARG A 208 -6.70 7.01 10.49
N PHE A 209 -5.64 6.19 10.52
CA PHE A 209 -4.75 5.97 9.38
C PHE A 209 -5.44 5.30 8.19
N ASN A 210 -4.81 5.38 7.02
CA ASN A 210 -5.26 4.64 5.85
C ASN A 210 -4.92 3.14 6.01
N PRO A 211 -5.91 2.22 6.10
CA PRO A 211 -5.67 0.82 6.39
C PRO A 211 -5.14 0.01 5.19
N SER A 212 -4.97 0.60 4.01
CA SER A 212 -4.39 -0.09 2.84
C SER A 212 -2.99 -0.64 3.08
N ILE A 213 -2.26 -0.10 4.06
CA ILE A 213 -0.95 -0.62 4.45
C ILE A 213 -1.05 -2.04 5.05
N LEU A 214 -2.17 -2.38 5.71
CA LEU A 214 -2.33 -3.67 6.42
C LEU A 214 -2.44 -4.87 5.48
N VAL A 215 -2.76 -4.66 4.19
CA VAL A 215 -2.83 -5.75 3.21
C VAL A 215 -1.47 -6.15 2.66
N ARG A 216 -0.43 -5.37 2.92
CA ARG A 216 0.92 -5.59 2.39
C ARG A 216 1.58 -6.84 3.00
N PRO A 217 2.44 -7.55 2.23
CA PRO A 217 3.12 -8.77 2.70
C PRO A 217 3.98 -8.58 3.95
N ALA A 218 4.47 -7.39 4.24
CA ALA A 218 5.20 -7.10 5.47
C ALA A 218 4.41 -7.45 6.75
N PHE A 219 3.06 -7.43 6.68
CA PHE A 219 2.18 -7.76 7.81
C PHE A 219 1.77 -9.24 7.86
N ASP A 220 2.23 -10.09 6.95
CA ASP A 220 1.84 -11.51 6.92
C ASP A 220 2.21 -12.24 8.20
N SER A 221 3.33 -11.87 8.81
CA SER A 221 3.75 -12.43 10.10
C SER A 221 2.77 -12.15 11.25
N LEU A 222 1.89 -11.15 11.11
CA LEU A 222 0.85 -10.81 12.09
C LEU A 222 -0.51 -11.43 11.78
N ARG A 223 -0.73 -12.06 10.60
CA ARG A 223 -2.05 -12.59 10.21
C ARG A 223 -2.66 -13.53 11.24
N SER A 224 -1.84 -14.31 11.96
CA SER A 224 -2.27 -15.23 13.02
C SER A 224 -2.27 -14.61 14.43
N ASP A 225 -1.82 -13.35 14.62
CA ASP A 225 -1.80 -12.69 15.92
C ASP A 225 -3.21 -12.20 16.29
N ALA A 226 -3.70 -12.62 17.46
CA ALA A 226 -5.07 -12.29 17.91
C ALA A 226 -5.30 -10.77 18.05
N ARG A 227 -4.26 -10.00 18.39
CA ARG A 227 -4.31 -8.54 18.49
C ARG A 227 -4.49 -7.89 17.13
N PHE A 228 -3.80 -8.42 16.11
CA PHE A 228 -3.94 -7.96 14.74
C PHE A 228 -5.32 -8.32 14.16
N GLN A 229 -5.80 -9.52 14.43
CA GLN A 229 -7.16 -9.95 14.07
C GLN A 229 -8.22 -9.03 14.71
N ASP A 230 -8.03 -8.64 15.98
CA ASP A 230 -8.92 -7.70 16.64
C ASP A 230 -8.88 -6.31 16.01
N LEU A 231 -7.69 -5.82 15.64
CA LEU A 231 -7.53 -4.57 14.90
C LEU A 231 -8.29 -4.61 13.56
N LEU A 232 -8.10 -5.67 12.77
CA LEU A 232 -8.83 -5.86 11.50
C LEU A 232 -10.34 -5.91 11.70
N ARG A 233 -10.83 -6.54 12.77
CA ARG A 233 -12.27 -6.57 13.11
C ARG A 233 -12.81 -5.17 13.39
N ARG A 234 -12.09 -4.36 14.18
CA ARG A 234 -12.49 -2.98 14.52
C ARG A 234 -12.53 -2.06 13.30
N ILE A 235 -11.73 -2.34 12.27
CA ILE A 235 -11.69 -1.61 11.00
C ILE A 235 -12.70 -2.20 9.98
N GLY A 236 -13.28 -3.36 10.25
CA GLY A 236 -14.19 -4.04 9.32
C GLY A 236 -13.51 -4.86 8.22
N LEU A 237 -12.23 -5.22 8.41
CA LEU A 237 -11.39 -5.91 7.42
C LEU A 237 -11.10 -7.38 7.80
N LEU A 238 -12.03 -8.08 8.45
CA LEU A 238 -11.84 -9.46 8.91
C LEU A 238 -11.44 -10.46 7.81
N GLN A 239 -11.85 -10.21 6.58
CA GLN A 239 -11.58 -11.11 5.44
C GLN A 239 -10.09 -11.19 5.08
N ILE A 240 -9.29 -10.18 5.45
CA ILE A 240 -7.85 -10.13 5.21
C ILE A 240 -7.07 -11.06 6.15
N GLY A 241 -7.65 -11.41 7.29
CA GLY A 241 -7.03 -12.26 8.31
C GLY A 241 -7.18 -13.76 8.09
N ALA A 242 -7.97 -14.20 7.10
CA ALA A 242 -8.06 -15.61 6.76
C ALA A 242 -6.77 -16.05 6.06
N PRO A 243 -6.11 -17.15 6.52
CA PRO A 243 -4.99 -17.70 5.77
C PRO A 243 -5.48 -18.05 4.37
N ASN A 244 -4.75 -17.59 3.34
CA ASN A 244 -5.03 -18.01 1.97
C ASN A 244 -4.92 -19.55 1.92
N PRO A 245 -5.98 -20.30 1.55
CA PRO A 245 -5.94 -21.76 1.55
C PRO A 245 -5.02 -22.38 0.50
N LEU A 246 -4.21 -21.56 -0.21
CA LEU A 246 -3.36 -21.99 -1.32
C LEU A 246 -1.84 -21.92 -0.99
N HIS A 247 -1.45 -21.86 0.30
CA HIS A 247 -0.03 -22.00 0.73
C HIS A 247 0.12 -23.01 1.85
#